data_3890c3cfb4a6b18b92d74a9a61f69001
#
_entry.id   3890c3cfb4a6b18b92d74a9a61f69001
#
_cell.length_a   1.000
_cell.length_b   1.000
_cell.length_c   1.000
_cell.angle_alpha   90.00
_cell.angle_beta   90.00
_cell.angle_gamma   90.00
#
_symmetry.space_group_name_H-M   'P 1'
#
loop_
_entity.id
_entity.type
_entity.pdbx_description
1 polymer ?
#
loop_
_entity_poly.entity_id
_entity_poly.type
_entity_poly.pdbx_seq_one_letter_code
_entity_poly.pdbx_strand_id
1 'polypeptide(L)'
;MFDYYYVGTQTSEGGYRKQSWLDNGCNIIHGSSSDTSRPISIWNEDDIWDYIHRFNIPYSKIYDNILNEDGTVKIFGEKRTGCAYCAFGAHLEKSDLVSTNRFQRLALRKPKQYKKMMKLENSGVTFSEALDFISVKH
;
A
#
# COMPACT_ATOMS: atom_id res chain seq x y z
N MET A 1 3.25 -29.51 4.64
CA MET A 1 2.05 -28.65 4.60
C MET A 1 2.11 -27.81 5.86
N PHE A 2 2.00 -26.48 5.78
CA PHE A 2 2.04 -25.64 6.97
C PHE A 2 0.64 -25.61 7.57
N ASP A 3 0.53 -25.91 8.86
CA ASP A 3 -0.75 -25.94 9.57
C ASP A 3 -1.17 -24.57 10.09
N TYR A 4 -0.25 -23.59 10.07
CA TYR A 4 -0.46 -22.24 10.59
C TYR A 4 0.11 -21.18 9.64
N TYR A 5 -0.65 -20.07 9.48
CA TYR A 5 -0.19 -18.89 8.74
C TYR A 5 -0.12 -17.67 9.67
N TYR A 6 0.97 -16.92 9.58
CA TYR A 6 1.06 -15.59 10.17
C TYR A 6 0.76 -14.54 9.10
N VAL A 7 -0.20 -13.67 9.38
CA VAL A 7 -0.65 -12.64 8.44
C VAL A 7 -0.45 -11.26 9.05
N GLY A 8 0.30 -10.41 8.33
CA GLY A 8 0.60 -9.04 8.74
C GLY A 8 -0.53 -8.05 8.40
N THR A 9 -1.77 -8.35 8.81
CA THR A 9 -2.91 -7.46 8.58
C THR A 9 -3.24 -6.64 9.83
N GLN A 10 -3.63 -5.39 9.62
CA GLN A 10 -4.06 -4.48 10.67
C GLN A 10 -5.57 -4.19 10.56
N THR A 11 -6.23 -3.97 11.69
CA THR A 11 -7.66 -3.58 11.73
C THR A 11 -7.89 -2.21 11.11
N SER A 12 -6.89 -1.33 11.13
CA SER A 12 -6.91 0.01 10.52
C SER A 12 -6.96 0.02 8.99
N GLU A 13 -6.62 -1.10 8.33
CA GLU A 13 -6.54 -1.18 6.87
C GLU A 13 -7.89 -1.25 6.16
N GLY A 14 -9.00 -1.46 6.87
CA GLY A 14 -10.34 -1.42 6.30
C GLY A 14 -11.40 -2.09 7.15
N GLY A 15 -12.65 -1.74 6.87
CA GLY A 15 -13.81 -2.17 7.65
C GLY A 15 -13.96 -3.69 7.75
N TYR A 16 -13.75 -4.43 6.65
CA TYR A 16 -13.82 -5.90 6.65
C TYR A 16 -12.76 -6.54 7.54
N ARG A 17 -11.53 -5.98 7.60
CA ARG A 17 -10.46 -6.49 8.46
C ARG A 17 -10.75 -6.22 9.92
N LYS A 18 -11.29 -5.04 10.22
CA LYS A 18 -11.75 -4.69 11.56
C LYS A 18 -12.88 -5.62 12.01
N GLN A 19 -13.90 -5.84 11.18
CA GLN A 19 -15.00 -6.72 11.49
C GLN A 19 -14.52 -8.15 11.71
N SER A 20 -13.71 -8.68 10.81
CA SER A 20 -13.13 -10.02 10.95
C SER A 20 -12.31 -10.20 12.23
N TRP A 21 -11.67 -9.13 12.72
CA TRP A 21 -10.96 -9.16 13.99
C TRP A 21 -11.93 -9.13 15.18
N LEU A 22 -12.99 -8.34 15.11
CA LEU A 22 -14.04 -8.29 16.15
C LEU A 22 -14.73 -9.64 16.31
N ASP A 23 -14.95 -10.35 15.21
CA ASP A 23 -15.63 -11.64 15.20
C ASP A 23 -14.73 -12.80 15.66
N ASN A 24 -13.43 -12.76 15.35
CA ASN A 24 -12.53 -13.91 15.49
C ASN A 24 -11.29 -13.64 16.35
N GLY A 25 -11.03 -12.38 16.72
CA GLY A 25 -9.80 -11.99 17.42
C GLY A 25 -8.53 -12.11 16.55
N CYS A 26 -7.39 -12.28 17.21
CA CYS A 26 -6.09 -12.40 16.54
C CYS A 26 -5.84 -13.76 15.91
N ASN A 27 -6.52 -14.80 16.38
CA ASN A 27 -6.33 -16.17 15.90
C ASN A 27 -7.65 -16.72 15.35
N ILE A 28 -7.60 -17.16 14.10
CA ILE A 28 -8.74 -17.80 13.44
C ILE A 28 -8.43 -19.28 13.32
N ILE A 29 -9.25 -20.09 13.96
CA ILE A 29 -9.15 -21.56 13.91
C ILE A 29 -10.14 -22.06 12.88
N HIS A 30 -9.61 -22.65 11.81
CA HIS A 30 -10.40 -23.24 10.74
C HIS A 30 -10.40 -24.76 10.93
N GLY A 31 -11.52 -25.34 11.30
CA GLY A 31 -11.62 -26.79 11.60
C GLY A 31 -11.23 -27.74 10.46
N SER A 32 -11.13 -27.27 9.22
CA SER A 32 -10.78 -28.06 8.03
C SER A 32 -9.68 -27.45 7.15
N SER A 33 -9.16 -26.27 7.51
CA SER A 33 -8.10 -25.58 6.80
C SER A 33 -7.06 -25.05 7.77
N SER A 34 -5.95 -24.54 7.25
CA SER A 34 -4.86 -24.05 8.09
C SER A 34 -5.25 -22.85 8.94
N ASP A 35 -4.90 -22.88 10.21
CA ASP A 35 -5.16 -21.81 11.15
C ASP A 35 -4.39 -20.54 10.80
N THR A 36 -4.98 -19.38 11.10
CA THR A 36 -4.39 -18.09 10.80
C THR A 36 -4.17 -17.28 12.07
N SER A 37 -2.96 -16.77 12.27
CA SER A 37 -2.64 -15.82 13.33
C SER A 37 -2.32 -14.44 12.76
N ARG A 38 -2.83 -13.39 13.41
CA ARG A 38 -2.67 -11.97 13.04
C ARG A 38 -2.06 -11.19 14.19
N PRO A 39 -0.78 -11.39 14.51
CA PRO A 39 -0.16 -10.88 15.74
C PRO A 39 -0.14 -9.34 15.82
N ILE A 40 -0.14 -8.65 14.67
CA ILE A 40 -0.09 -7.19 14.60
C ILE A 40 -1.44 -6.54 14.29
N SER A 41 -2.55 -7.26 14.46
CA SER A 41 -3.89 -6.77 14.08
C SER A 41 -4.28 -5.47 14.77
N ILE A 42 -3.90 -5.29 16.02
CA ILE A 42 -4.22 -4.11 16.85
C ILE A 42 -3.17 -3.01 16.78
N TRP A 43 -2.05 -3.26 16.12
CA TRP A 43 -0.98 -2.26 15.97
C TRP A 43 -1.42 -1.15 15.03
N ASN A 44 -1.02 0.07 15.33
CA ASN A 44 -1.10 1.19 14.42
C ASN A 44 0.22 1.32 13.61
N GLU A 45 0.29 2.31 12.71
CA GLU A 45 1.45 2.53 11.86
C GLU A 45 2.69 2.95 12.68
N ASP A 46 2.48 3.76 13.72
CA ASP A 46 3.58 4.23 14.59
C ASP A 46 4.17 3.07 15.39
N ASP A 47 3.34 2.16 15.91
CA ASP A 47 3.80 0.95 16.61
C ASP A 47 4.72 0.08 15.73
N ILE A 48 4.39 -0.02 14.42
CA ILE A 48 5.21 -0.77 13.46
C ILE A 48 6.55 -0.09 13.24
N TRP A 49 6.56 1.22 13.03
CA TRP A 49 7.79 1.97 12.81
C TRP A 49 8.67 1.96 14.05
N ASP A 50 8.10 2.14 15.22
CA ASP A 50 8.82 2.05 16.51
C ASP A 50 9.46 0.67 16.69
N TYR A 51 8.72 -0.39 16.35
CA TYR A 51 9.25 -1.75 16.43
C TYR A 51 10.38 -1.98 15.43
N ILE A 52 10.22 -1.54 14.17
CA ILE A 52 11.25 -1.64 13.13
C ILE A 52 12.53 -0.93 13.56
N HIS A 53 12.42 0.30 14.05
CA HIS A 53 13.59 1.09 14.48
C HIS A 53 14.22 0.52 15.73
N ARG A 54 13.43 0.15 16.73
CA ARG A 54 13.93 -0.40 18.00
C ARG A 54 14.73 -1.69 17.83
N PHE A 55 14.30 -2.54 16.92
CA PHE A 55 14.94 -3.84 16.66
C PHE A 55 15.80 -3.85 15.39
N ASN A 56 16.02 -2.69 14.77
CA ASN A 56 16.80 -2.53 13.55
C ASN A 56 16.40 -3.54 12.46
N ILE A 57 15.10 -3.69 12.24
CA ILE A 57 14.57 -4.63 11.26
C ILE A 57 14.73 -4.05 9.85
N PRO A 58 15.29 -4.78 8.89
CA PRO A 58 15.40 -4.31 7.52
C PRO A 58 14.02 -4.14 6.89
N TYR A 59 13.79 -3.01 6.23
CA TYR A 59 12.56 -2.71 5.51
C TYR A 59 12.83 -2.19 4.10
N SER A 60 11.81 -2.13 3.27
CA SER A 60 11.94 -1.65 1.90
C SER A 60 12.13 -0.14 1.84
N LYS A 61 13.18 0.31 1.15
CA LYS A 61 13.45 1.74 0.90
C LYS A 61 12.35 2.47 0.12
N ILE A 62 11.34 1.78 -0.35
CA ILE A 62 10.17 2.41 -0.99
C ILE A 62 9.40 3.32 -0.01
N TYR A 63 9.53 3.06 1.28
CA TYR A 63 8.92 3.86 2.35
C TYR A 63 9.72 5.12 2.69
N ASP A 64 11.00 5.20 2.27
CA ASP A 64 11.83 6.35 2.54
C ASP A 64 11.48 7.52 1.61
N ASN A 65 11.56 8.73 2.14
CA ASN A 65 11.54 9.93 1.33
C ASN A 65 12.82 10.04 0.52
N ILE A 66 12.72 10.51 -0.72
CA ILE A 66 13.86 10.94 -1.52
C ILE A 66 13.97 12.44 -1.36
N LEU A 67 15.15 12.90 -0.93
CA LEU A 67 15.41 14.31 -0.67
C LEU A 67 16.14 14.97 -1.86
N ASN A 68 15.95 16.27 -2.00
CA ASN A 68 16.76 17.13 -2.83
C ASN A 68 18.10 17.44 -2.12
N GLU A 69 19.04 18.08 -2.80
CA GLU A 69 20.33 18.48 -2.25
C GLU A 69 20.20 19.47 -1.06
N ASP A 70 19.15 20.27 -1.06
CA ASP A 70 18.81 21.22 0.01
C ASP A 70 18.07 20.58 1.22
N GLY A 71 17.86 19.26 1.21
CA GLY A 71 17.16 18.51 2.27
C GLY A 71 15.65 18.56 2.17
N THR A 72 15.07 19.26 1.20
CA THR A 72 13.61 19.23 0.98
C THR A 72 13.17 17.91 0.36
N VAL A 73 11.92 17.50 0.62
CA VAL A 73 11.41 16.23 0.09
C VAL A 73 11.12 16.36 -1.40
N LYS A 74 11.84 15.60 -2.21
CA LYS A 74 11.62 15.47 -3.65
C LYS A 74 10.50 14.50 -3.98
N ILE A 75 10.49 13.35 -3.33
CA ILE A 75 9.47 12.30 -3.51
C ILE A 75 9.18 11.70 -2.15
N PHE A 76 7.92 11.70 -1.75
CA PHE A 76 7.50 11.02 -0.52
C PHE A 76 7.60 9.51 -0.64
N GLY A 77 7.94 8.85 0.46
CA GLY A 77 7.83 7.41 0.60
C GLY A 77 6.41 6.91 0.38
N GLU A 78 6.27 5.67 -0.03
CA GLU A 78 4.95 5.05 -0.16
C GLU A 78 4.38 4.76 1.23
N LYS A 79 3.13 5.13 1.48
CA LYS A 79 2.45 4.74 2.73
C LYS A 79 2.13 3.24 2.78
N ARG A 80 1.95 2.62 1.63
CA ARG A 80 1.63 1.19 1.50
C ARG A 80 2.25 0.62 0.24
N THR A 81 2.80 -0.58 0.33
CA THR A 81 3.22 -1.36 -0.83
C THR A 81 2.03 -2.08 -1.44
N GLY A 82 1.20 -1.34 -2.15
CA GLY A 82 0.20 -1.94 -3.01
C GLY A 82 0.78 -2.31 -4.38
N CYS A 83 -0.03 -2.90 -5.23
CA CYS A 83 0.34 -3.04 -6.63
C CYS A 83 0.51 -1.64 -7.25
N ALA A 84 1.71 -1.31 -7.73
CA ALA A 84 2.02 0.00 -8.30
C ALA A 84 1.16 0.36 -9.53
N TYR A 85 0.50 -0.64 -10.12
CA TYR A 85 -0.35 -0.50 -11.29
C TYR A 85 -1.85 -0.60 -10.97
N CYS A 86 -2.22 -0.68 -9.70
CA CYS A 86 -3.60 -0.84 -9.28
C CYS A 86 -4.29 0.52 -9.20
N ALA A 87 -5.40 0.69 -9.93
CA ALA A 87 -6.24 1.87 -9.83
C ALA A 87 -7.20 1.84 -8.63
N PHE A 88 -7.35 0.68 -7.97
CA PHE A 88 -8.26 0.52 -6.83
C PHE A 88 -7.91 1.47 -5.69
N GLY A 89 -8.86 2.30 -5.30
CA GLY A 89 -8.69 3.30 -4.23
C GLY A 89 -7.80 4.49 -4.57
N ALA A 90 -7.27 4.61 -5.80
CA ALA A 90 -6.41 5.72 -6.20
C ALA A 90 -7.09 7.09 -6.08
N HIS A 91 -8.41 7.15 -6.31
CA HIS A 91 -9.24 8.35 -6.15
C HIS A 91 -9.36 8.79 -4.67
N LEU A 92 -9.07 7.91 -3.73
CA LEU A 92 -9.09 8.21 -2.30
C LEU A 92 -7.74 8.74 -1.79
N GLU A 93 -6.69 8.67 -2.60
CA GLU A 93 -5.41 9.27 -2.27
C GLU A 93 -5.54 10.79 -2.36
N LYS A 94 -5.74 11.42 -1.20
CA LYS A 94 -5.74 12.88 -1.13
C LYS A 94 -4.37 13.39 -1.52
N SER A 95 -4.33 14.24 -2.54
CA SER A 95 -3.19 15.09 -2.77
C SER A 95 -3.19 16.20 -1.71
N ASP A 96 -2.59 15.97 -0.56
CA ASP A 96 -2.15 17.08 0.26
C ASP A 96 -1.20 17.94 -0.57
N LEU A 97 -1.04 19.21 -0.24
CA LEU A 97 -0.25 20.19 -1.01
C LEU A 97 1.15 19.73 -1.44
N VAL A 98 1.62 18.63 -0.90
CA VAL A 98 2.96 18.05 -1.10
C VAL A 98 2.89 16.57 -1.54
N SER A 99 1.75 15.90 -1.40
CA SER A 99 1.64 14.49 -1.74
C SER A 99 1.13 14.27 -3.15
N THR A 100 2.01 13.74 -3.97
CA THR A 100 1.65 13.15 -5.25
C THR A 100 0.95 11.80 -5.01
N ASN A 101 -0.03 11.47 -5.84
CA ASN A 101 -0.63 10.14 -5.80
C ASN A 101 0.34 9.07 -6.34
N ARG A 102 -0.02 7.79 -6.19
CA ARG A 102 0.82 6.65 -6.61
C ARG A 102 1.27 6.72 -8.07
N PHE A 103 0.46 7.21 -8.99
CA PHE A 103 0.81 7.28 -10.42
C PHE A 103 1.79 8.41 -10.71
N GLN A 104 1.62 9.56 -10.07
CA GLN A 104 2.58 10.66 -10.16
C GLN A 104 3.94 10.25 -9.57
N ARG A 105 3.95 9.55 -8.42
CA ARG A 105 5.19 8.99 -7.86
C ARG A 105 5.81 7.94 -8.77
N LEU A 106 4.99 7.09 -9.40
CA LEU A 106 5.48 6.11 -10.38
C LEU A 106 6.10 6.78 -11.60
N ALA A 107 5.49 7.86 -12.11
CA ALA A 107 6.04 8.65 -13.22
C ALA A 107 7.43 9.19 -12.91
N LEU A 108 7.63 9.67 -11.68
CA LEU A 108 8.92 10.20 -11.22
C LEU A 108 9.96 9.09 -10.98
N ARG A 109 9.56 8.00 -10.33
CA ARG A 109 10.49 6.92 -9.95
C ARG A 109 10.85 6.00 -11.12
N LYS A 110 9.87 5.70 -11.98
CA LYS A 110 10.00 4.70 -13.07
C LYS A 110 9.31 5.18 -14.36
N PRO A 111 9.79 6.24 -15.00
CA PRO A 111 9.12 6.89 -16.14
C PRO A 111 8.89 5.96 -17.32
N LYS A 112 9.81 5.02 -17.60
CA LYS A 112 9.65 4.05 -18.69
C LYS A 112 8.49 3.08 -18.44
N GLN A 113 8.34 2.60 -17.20
CA GLN A 113 7.24 1.70 -16.82
C GLN A 113 5.92 2.44 -16.80
N TYR A 114 5.89 3.65 -16.25
CA TYR A 114 4.73 4.52 -16.25
C TYR A 114 4.20 4.75 -17.68
N LYS A 115 5.06 5.16 -18.61
CA LYS A 115 4.68 5.38 -20.02
C LYS A 115 4.11 4.11 -20.69
N LYS A 116 4.65 2.94 -20.38
CA LYS A 116 4.11 1.67 -20.90
C LYS A 116 2.73 1.38 -20.32
N MET A 117 2.56 1.60 -19.02
CA MET A 117 1.30 1.34 -18.33
C MET A 117 0.17 2.25 -18.84
N MET A 118 0.43 3.55 -19.03
CA MET A 118 -0.58 4.50 -19.52
C MET A 118 -1.13 4.14 -20.92
N LYS A 119 -0.34 3.40 -21.69
CA LYS A 119 -0.71 2.93 -23.02
C LYS A 119 -1.36 1.54 -23.03
N LEU A 120 -1.48 0.87 -21.89
CA LEU A 120 -2.19 -0.40 -21.82
C LEU A 120 -3.66 -0.16 -22.15
N GLU A 121 -4.18 -0.96 -23.07
CA GLU A 121 -5.54 -0.84 -23.58
C GLU A 121 -6.33 -2.11 -23.29
N ASN A 122 -7.58 -1.94 -22.93
CA ASN A 122 -8.54 -3.00 -22.83
C ASN A 122 -9.89 -2.53 -23.40
N SER A 123 -10.41 -3.25 -24.38
CA SER A 123 -11.70 -2.95 -25.02
C SER A 123 -11.81 -1.52 -25.59
N GLY A 124 -10.72 -1.01 -26.16
CA GLY A 124 -10.68 0.33 -26.76
C GLY A 124 -10.46 1.47 -25.78
N VAL A 125 -10.24 1.18 -24.48
CA VAL A 125 -9.98 2.19 -23.45
C VAL A 125 -8.56 2.01 -22.92
N THR A 126 -7.77 3.07 -22.97
CA THR A 126 -6.42 3.07 -22.39
C THR A 126 -6.47 3.23 -20.88
N PHE A 127 -5.41 2.80 -20.21
CA PHE A 127 -5.32 2.97 -18.74
C PHE A 127 -5.35 4.44 -18.34
N SER A 128 -4.76 5.33 -19.14
CA SER A 128 -4.82 6.78 -18.94
C SER A 128 -6.25 7.30 -18.96
N GLU A 129 -7.05 6.95 -19.99
CA GLU A 129 -8.46 7.34 -20.08
C GLU A 129 -9.31 6.79 -18.94
N ALA A 130 -9.01 5.57 -18.49
CA ALA A 130 -9.67 5.00 -17.32
C ALA A 130 -9.38 5.78 -16.04
N LEU A 131 -8.15 6.28 -15.85
CA LEU A 131 -7.78 7.14 -14.72
C LEU A 131 -8.45 8.52 -14.80
N ASP A 132 -8.54 9.10 -16.00
CA ASP A 132 -9.27 10.35 -16.23
C ASP A 132 -10.74 10.20 -15.87
N PHE A 133 -11.36 9.10 -16.27
CA PHE A 133 -12.76 8.81 -15.95
C PHE A 133 -13.05 8.79 -14.46
N ILE A 134 -12.13 8.26 -13.66
CA ILE A 134 -12.26 8.25 -12.17
C ILE A 134 -11.61 9.48 -11.50
N SER A 135 -11.28 10.52 -12.28
CA SER A 135 -10.71 11.79 -11.82
C SER A 135 -9.40 11.64 -11.03
N VAL A 136 -8.58 10.69 -11.40
CA VAL A 136 -7.25 10.48 -10.81
C VAL A 136 -6.20 11.19 -11.64
N LYS A 137 -5.54 12.18 -11.06
CA LYS A 137 -4.39 12.85 -11.70
C LYS A 137 -3.24 11.85 -11.92
N HIS A 138 -2.60 11.93 -13.06
CA HIS A 138 -1.53 10.99 -13.42
C HIS A 138 -0.49 11.64 -14.36
#